data_e2ab5540daaa0688c9ea4b82d9b0f2da
#
_entry.id   e2ab5540daaa0688c9ea4b82d9b0f2da
#
_cell.length_a   1.000
_cell.length_b   1.000
_cell.length_c   1.000
_cell.angle_alpha   90.00
_cell.angle_beta   90.00
_cell.angle_gamma   90.00
#
_symmetry.space_group_name_H-M   'P 1'
#
loop_
_entity.id
_entity.type
_entity.pdbx_description
1 polymer ?
#
loop_
_entity_poly.entity_id
_entity_poly.type
_entity_poly.pdbx_seq_one_letter_code
_entity_poly.pdbx_strand_id
1 'polypeptide(L)'
;LGAAADTAGLVLGCGMEWVCVASGGGAGMALAHCMLHGAPSMDLHEVDPKRFDASWNHIGALAERVPEVLGKHYEIGYAGRQWETARDLRRLPLHDDWVAAKAHFGQVFGFERPLYFDKTHEPVMRFGQPDWFVQVGNEVNIAHQAVAITDLSSFGKIDVYGPEATLFLNRICT
;
A
#
# COMPACT_ATOMS: atom_id res chain seq x y z
N LEU A 1 -4.94 12.59 -8.21
CA LEU A 1 -5.35 14.00 -8.17
C LEU A 1 -4.41 14.79 -7.25
N GLY A 2 -3.79 15.88 -7.73
CA GLY A 2 -2.93 16.71 -6.87
C GLY A 2 -1.74 17.31 -7.59
N ALA A 3 -0.87 17.98 -6.83
CA ALA A 3 0.33 18.61 -7.37
C ALA A 3 1.37 17.52 -7.76
N ALA A 4 2.03 17.73 -8.91
CA ALA A 4 3.14 16.88 -9.30
C ALA A 4 4.30 16.99 -8.30
N ALA A 5 4.99 15.86 -8.06
CA ALA A 5 6.09 15.82 -7.10
C ALA A 5 7.30 16.66 -7.56
N ASP A 6 7.62 16.56 -8.85
CA ASP A 6 8.89 17.03 -9.42
C ASP A 6 8.74 18.28 -10.31
N THR A 7 7.54 18.86 -10.42
CA THR A 7 7.27 20.00 -11.30
C THR A 7 6.42 21.04 -10.60
N ALA A 8 7.03 22.15 -10.23
CA ALA A 8 6.33 23.27 -9.62
C ALA A 8 5.25 23.86 -10.55
N GLY A 9 4.07 24.13 -10.00
CA GLY A 9 2.95 24.70 -10.73
C GLY A 9 2.17 23.70 -11.60
N LEU A 10 2.59 22.42 -11.68
CA LEU A 10 1.83 21.40 -12.39
C LEU A 10 0.89 20.69 -11.42
N VAL A 11 -0.40 20.63 -11.77
CA VAL A 11 -1.43 19.88 -11.04
C VAL A 11 -2.01 18.82 -11.96
N LEU A 12 -2.09 17.59 -11.46
CA LEU A 12 -2.47 16.39 -12.22
C LEU A 12 -3.90 15.96 -11.90
N GLY A 13 -4.71 15.75 -12.93
CA GLY A 13 -6.04 15.17 -12.83
C GLY A 13 -6.23 14.06 -13.84
N CYS A 14 -5.63 12.89 -13.60
CA CYS A 14 -5.63 11.74 -14.51
C CYS A 14 -5.93 10.43 -13.79
N GLY A 15 -6.08 9.33 -14.54
CA GLY A 15 -6.33 8.00 -13.99
C GLY A 15 -7.74 7.82 -13.43
N MET A 16 -8.73 8.56 -13.92
CA MET A 16 -10.12 8.46 -13.44
C MET A 16 -10.91 7.32 -14.07
N GLU A 17 -10.37 6.72 -15.13
CA GLU A 17 -10.96 5.56 -15.82
C GLU A 17 -12.49 5.64 -15.98
N TRP A 18 -13.20 4.63 -15.49
CA TRP A 18 -14.65 4.49 -15.61
C TRP A 18 -15.45 5.45 -14.71
N VAL A 19 -14.83 6.02 -13.71
CA VAL A 19 -15.49 6.92 -12.74
C VAL A 19 -15.41 8.38 -13.14
N CYS A 20 -14.83 8.71 -14.29
CA CYS A 20 -14.61 10.09 -14.73
C CYS A 20 -15.89 10.94 -14.81
N VAL A 21 -17.01 10.35 -15.24
CA VAL A 21 -18.29 11.04 -15.33
C VAL A 21 -18.84 11.36 -13.94
N ALA A 22 -18.84 10.41 -13.04
CA ALA A 22 -19.36 10.57 -11.68
C ALA A 22 -18.46 11.46 -10.80
N SER A 23 -17.14 11.33 -10.94
CA SER A 23 -16.17 12.03 -10.10
C SER A 23 -15.63 13.35 -10.69
N GLY A 24 -15.91 13.63 -11.97
CA GLY A 24 -15.31 14.77 -12.69
C GLY A 24 -15.55 16.12 -12.03
N GLY A 25 -16.76 16.38 -11.54
CA GLY A 25 -17.09 17.63 -10.83
C GLY A 25 -16.30 17.78 -9.53
N GLY A 26 -16.28 16.75 -8.69
CA GLY A 26 -15.52 16.74 -7.43
C GLY A 26 -14.01 16.81 -7.65
N ALA A 27 -13.51 16.09 -8.65
CA ALA A 27 -12.11 16.14 -9.03
C ALA A 27 -11.70 17.55 -9.52
N GLY A 28 -12.52 18.17 -10.37
CA GLY A 28 -12.29 19.54 -10.84
C GLY A 28 -12.27 20.55 -9.70
N MET A 29 -13.19 20.44 -8.74
CA MET A 29 -13.21 21.29 -7.55
C MET A 29 -11.94 21.09 -6.70
N ALA A 30 -11.52 19.88 -6.45
CA ALA A 30 -10.30 19.57 -5.70
C ALA A 30 -9.04 20.13 -6.38
N LEU A 31 -8.93 19.96 -7.71
CA LEU A 31 -7.82 20.52 -8.49
C LEU A 31 -7.81 22.05 -8.47
N ALA A 32 -8.96 22.69 -8.65
CA ALA A 32 -9.07 24.14 -8.55
C ALA A 32 -8.62 24.65 -7.18
N HIS A 33 -9.01 23.96 -6.10
CA HIS A 33 -8.57 24.31 -4.75
C HIS A 33 -7.05 24.12 -4.58
N CYS A 34 -6.47 23.02 -5.09
CA CYS A 34 -5.01 22.83 -5.11
C CYS A 34 -4.29 23.97 -5.85
N MET A 35 -4.83 24.42 -6.99
CA MET A 35 -4.23 25.50 -7.78
C MET A 35 -4.28 26.86 -7.07
N LEU A 36 -5.38 27.14 -6.37
CA LEU A 36 -5.61 28.43 -5.70
C LEU A 36 -4.94 28.52 -4.32
N HIS A 37 -4.84 27.41 -3.60
CA HIS A 37 -4.44 27.39 -2.19
C HIS A 37 -3.22 26.51 -1.91
N GLY A 38 -2.69 25.82 -2.92
CA GLY A 38 -1.51 24.94 -2.79
C GLY A 38 -1.78 23.55 -2.20
N ALA A 39 -3.01 23.30 -1.72
CA ALA A 39 -3.41 22.00 -1.15
C ALA A 39 -4.90 21.74 -1.41
N PRO A 40 -5.38 20.51 -1.44
CA PRO A 40 -6.80 20.21 -1.54
C PRO A 40 -7.55 20.61 -0.25
N SER A 41 -8.89 20.82 -0.37
CA SER A 41 -9.76 21.15 0.76
C SER A 41 -10.17 19.93 1.61
N MET A 42 -9.80 18.74 1.18
CA MET A 42 -10.12 17.47 1.81
C MET A 42 -8.92 16.53 1.73
N ASP A 43 -8.94 15.46 2.51
CA ASP A 43 -7.92 14.42 2.42
C ASP A 43 -8.06 13.63 1.10
N LEU A 44 -7.05 13.75 0.24
CA LEU A 44 -6.93 13.06 -1.04
C LEU A 44 -5.70 12.15 -1.08
N HIS A 45 -5.16 11.74 0.09
CA HIS A 45 -3.95 10.95 0.17
C HIS A 45 -3.98 9.69 -0.72
N GLU A 46 -5.10 8.98 -0.74
CA GLU A 46 -5.27 7.76 -1.54
C GLU A 46 -5.19 7.96 -3.05
N VAL A 47 -5.40 9.19 -3.51
CA VAL A 47 -5.36 9.56 -4.94
C VAL A 47 -4.29 10.59 -5.26
N ASP A 48 -3.46 10.98 -4.28
CA ASP A 48 -2.34 11.90 -4.49
C ASP A 48 -1.26 11.25 -5.37
N PRO A 49 -0.79 11.93 -6.46
CA PRO A 49 0.30 11.42 -7.29
C PRO A 49 1.57 11.09 -6.49
N LYS A 50 1.82 11.79 -5.39
CA LYS A 50 3.00 11.62 -4.52
C LYS A 50 3.00 10.32 -3.73
N ARG A 51 1.87 9.59 -3.69
CA ARG A 51 1.79 8.28 -3.01
C ARG A 51 2.61 7.18 -3.69
N PHE A 52 2.96 7.38 -4.97
CA PHE A 52 3.75 6.42 -5.71
C PHE A 52 5.24 6.59 -5.44
N ASP A 53 5.90 5.51 -5.08
CA ASP A 53 7.35 5.43 -5.01
C ASP A 53 7.97 5.38 -6.41
N ALA A 54 9.20 5.87 -6.56
CA ALA A 54 9.91 5.89 -7.83
C ALA A 54 10.09 4.49 -8.46
N SER A 55 10.11 3.43 -7.66
CA SER A 55 10.19 2.04 -8.15
C SER A 55 8.99 1.63 -9.00
N TRP A 56 7.84 2.30 -8.85
CA TRP A 56 6.65 2.07 -9.67
C TRP A 56 6.62 2.93 -10.94
N ASN A 57 7.42 3.98 -10.99
CA ASN A 57 7.38 4.95 -12.08
C ASN A 57 8.31 4.55 -13.23
N HIS A 58 8.28 3.29 -13.64
CA HIS A 58 8.99 2.83 -14.82
C HIS A 58 8.09 1.97 -15.72
N ILE A 59 8.36 2.06 -17.01
CA ILE A 59 7.50 1.48 -18.05
C ILE A 59 7.32 -0.03 -17.91
N GLY A 60 8.31 -0.76 -17.42
CA GLY A 60 8.23 -2.21 -17.21
C GLY A 60 7.17 -2.58 -16.16
N ALA A 61 7.23 -1.97 -14.98
CA ALA A 61 6.24 -2.22 -13.92
C ALA A 61 4.82 -1.81 -14.35
N LEU A 62 4.70 -0.68 -15.05
CA LEU A 62 3.42 -0.22 -15.57
C LEU A 62 2.86 -1.17 -16.64
N ALA A 63 3.71 -1.63 -17.57
CA ALA A 63 3.30 -2.55 -18.63
C ALA A 63 2.78 -3.91 -18.08
N GLU A 64 3.32 -4.37 -16.96
CA GLU A 64 2.85 -5.58 -16.29
C GLU A 64 1.59 -5.33 -15.45
N ARG A 65 1.56 -4.28 -14.64
CA ARG A 65 0.49 -4.02 -13.66
C ARG A 65 -0.79 -3.50 -14.29
N VAL A 66 -0.72 -2.60 -15.27
CA VAL A 66 -1.92 -1.97 -15.85
C VAL A 66 -2.88 -2.98 -16.48
N PRO A 67 -2.43 -3.98 -17.27
CA PRO A 67 -3.33 -5.01 -17.78
C PRO A 67 -4.02 -5.82 -16.67
N GLU A 68 -3.32 -6.14 -15.60
CA GLU A 68 -3.91 -6.85 -14.47
C GLU A 68 -4.98 -6.01 -13.76
N VAL A 69 -4.71 -4.73 -13.51
CA VAL A 69 -5.68 -3.82 -12.87
C VAL A 69 -6.94 -3.69 -13.71
N LEU A 70 -6.80 -3.50 -15.02
CA LEU A 70 -7.92 -3.41 -15.94
C LEU A 70 -8.69 -4.73 -16.05
N GLY A 71 -7.99 -5.85 -16.18
CA GLY A 71 -8.59 -7.18 -16.27
C GLY A 71 -9.36 -7.58 -15.02
N LYS A 72 -8.88 -7.19 -13.86
CA LYS A 72 -9.48 -7.52 -12.55
C LYS A 72 -10.50 -6.50 -12.04
N HIS A 73 -10.81 -5.46 -12.83
CA HIS A 73 -11.69 -4.37 -12.39
C HIS A 73 -13.10 -4.85 -11.98
N TYR A 74 -13.65 -5.82 -12.70
CA TYR A 74 -14.98 -6.40 -12.44
C TYR A 74 -14.92 -7.81 -11.83
N GLU A 75 -13.75 -8.30 -11.48
CA GLU A 75 -13.62 -9.58 -10.82
C GLU A 75 -14.10 -9.54 -9.37
N ILE A 76 -14.45 -10.70 -8.84
CA ILE A 76 -14.78 -10.86 -7.43
C ILE A 76 -13.56 -10.51 -6.57
N GLY A 77 -13.72 -9.51 -5.70
CA GLY A 77 -12.69 -9.11 -4.74
C GLY A 77 -12.68 -10.00 -3.50
N TYR A 78 -12.06 -11.15 -3.56
CA TYR A 78 -11.86 -12.00 -2.37
C TYR A 78 -11.01 -11.28 -1.32
N ALA A 79 -11.35 -11.47 -0.05
CA ALA A 79 -10.54 -10.97 1.06
C ALA A 79 -9.14 -11.57 1.01
N GLY A 80 -8.13 -10.72 1.14
CA GLY A 80 -6.73 -11.14 1.07
C GLY A 80 -6.14 -11.31 -0.33
N ARG A 81 -6.93 -11.09 -1.40
CA ARG A 81 -6.42 -11.13 -2.78
C ARG A 81 -5.27 -10.14 -2.95
N GLN A 82 -4.21 -10.60 -3.56
CA GLN A 82 -3.02 -9.80 -3.88
C GLN A 82 -2.86 -9.62 -5.38
N TRP A 83 -2.10 -8.60 -5.78
CA TRP A 83 -1.66 -8.43 -7.15
C TRP A 83 -0.60 -9.48 -7.49
N GLU A 84 -0.62 -9.99 -8.71
CA GLU A 84 0.26 -11.08 -9.18
C GLU A 84 1.42 -10.57 -10.03
N THR A 85 1.21 -9.44 -10.74
CA THR A 85 2.22 -8.83 -11.62
C THR A 85 3.02 -7.74 -10.91
N ALA A 86 4.10 -7.29 -11.52
CA ALA A 86 4.98 -6.25 -11.00
C ALA A 86 5.31 -6.48 -9.51
N ARG A 87 5.74 -7.70 -9.21
CA ARG A 87 6.17 -8.14 -7.87
C ARG A 87 7.66 -7.85 -7.67
N ASP A 88 8.11 -7.97 -6.44
CA ASP A 88 9.52 -7.86 -6.05
C ASP A 88 10.20 -6.51 -6.33
N LEU A 89 9.43 -5.44 -6.57
CA LEU A 89 9.98 -4.10 -6.82
C LEU A 89 10.59 -3.47 -5.57
N ARG A 90 10.04 -3.76 -4.40
CA ARG A 90 10.55 -3.27 -3.11
C ARG A 90 10.56 -4.42 -2.11
N ARG A 91 11.75 -4.80 -1.68
CA ARG A 91 11.95 -5.88 -0.71
C ARG A 91 12.33 -5.34 0.65
N LEU A 92 11.89 -6.01 1.69
CA LEU A 92 12.32 -5.74 3.07
C LEU A 92 13.71 -6.36 3.33
N PRO A 93 14.45 -5.88 4.33
CA PRO A 93 15.78 -6.43 4.64
C PRO A 93 15.80 -7.94 4.91
N LEU A 94 14.73 -8.49 5.49
CA LEU A 94 14.60 -9.93 5.81
C LEU A 94 13.89 -10.73 4.70
N HIS A 95 13.68 -10.16 3.50
CA HIS A 95 12.91 -10.79 2.44
C HIS A 95 13.40 -12.19 2.08
N ASP A 96 14.71 -12.37 1.91
CA ASP A 96 15.28 -13.66 1.51
C ASP A 96 15.16 -14.71 2.61
N ASP A 97 15.26 -14.30 3.88
CA ASP A 97 15.01 -15.17 5.03
C ASP A 97 13.56 -15.64 5.07
N TRP A 98 12.61 -14.73 4.77
CA TRP A 98 11.19 -15.07 4.69
C TRP A 98 10.88 -16.00 3.52
N VAL A 99 11.53 -15.81 2.36
CA VAL A 99 11.43 -16.74 1.23
C VAL A 99 11.92 -18.11 1.64
N ALA A 100 13.06 -18.22 2.30
CA ALA A 100 13.60 -19.49 2.80
C ALA A 100 12.66 -20.15 3.83
N ALA A 101 11.96 -19.35 4.65
CA ALA A 101 10.96 -19.80 5.61
C ALA A 101 9.61 -20.17 4.97
N LYS A 102 9.45 -20.00 3.65
CA LYS A 102 8.21 -20.27 2.90
C LYS A 102 7.07 -19.30 3.27
N ALA A 103 7.39 -18.03 3.35
CA ALA A 103 6.38 -16.98 3.47
C ALA A 103 5.58 -16.84 2.18
N HIS A 104 4.27 -16.63 2.33
CA HIS A 104 3.42 -16.08 1.28
C HIS A 104 3.41 -14.57 1.40
N PHE A 105 3.65 -13.89 0.29
CA PHE A 105 3.83 -12.43 0.28
C PHE A 105 2.62 -11.69 -0.26
N GLY A 106 2.34 -10.54 0.35
CA GLY A 106 1.47 -9.52 -0.21
C GLY A 106 2.22 -8.20 -0.36
N GLN A 107 1.64 -7.27 -1.11
CA GLN A 107 2.22 -5.94 -1.30
C GLN A 107 1.52 -4.88 -0.44
N VAL A 108 2.30 -4.09 0.28
CA VAL A 108 1.83 -2.88 0.97
C VAL A 108 2.75 -1.73 0.59
N PHE A 109 2.21 -0.71 -0.06
CA PHE A 109 2.98 0.40 -0.63
C PHE A 109 4.15 -0.06 -1.52
N GLY A 110 3.93 -1.15 -2.27
CA GLY A 110 4.93 -1.77 -3.14
C GLY A 110 5.97 -2.64 -2.43
N PHE A 111 6.05 -2.64 -1.12
CA PHE A 111 6.90 -3.56 -0.37
C PHE A 111 6.30 -4.96 -0.33
N GLU A 112 7.13 -5.96 -0.63
CA GLU A 112 6.79 -7.35 -0.38
C GLU A 112 6.83 -7.62 1.12
N ARG A 113 5.69 -7.97 1.70
CA ARG A 113 5.54 -8.25 3.13
C ARG A 113 5.01 -9.67 3.35
N PRO A 114 5.57 -10.45 4.27
CA PRO A 114 5.03 -11.76 4.60
C PRO A 114 3.62 -11.60 5.18
N LEU A 115 2.69 -12.40 4.68
CA LEU A 115 1.31 -12.49 5.18
C LEU A 115 1.15 -13.63 6.17
N TYR A 116 1.71 -14.80 5.85
CA TYR A 116 1.73 -16.00 6.68
C TYR A 116 2.78 -16.98 6.13
N PHE A 117 3.08 -18.03 6.88
CA PHE A 117 4.07 -19.03 6.51
C PHE A 117 3.39 -20.39 6.30
N ASP A 118 3.50 -20.93 5.08
CA ASP A 118 3.01 -22.27 4.76
C ASP A 118 3.94 -22.99 3.80
N LYS A 119 4.34 -24.19 4.17
CA LYS A 119 5.24 -25.03 3.38
C LYS A 119 4.50 -26.00 2.45
N THR A 120 3.19 -26.07 2.52
CA THR A 120 2.44 -27.23 2.03
C THR A 120 1.64 -26.98 0.77
N HIS A 121 1.06 -25.80 0.58
CA HIS A 121 0.19 -25.57 -0.58
C HIS A 121 0.02 -24.09 -0.93
N GLU A 122 -0.39 -23.84 -2.15
CA GLU A 122 -0.81 -22.53 -2.62
C GLU A 122 -2.26 -22.23 -2.19
N PRO A 123 -2.55 -21.02 -1.71
CA PRO A 123 -3.87 -20.68 -1.21
C PRO A 123 -4.90 -20.59 -2.34
N VAL A 124 -6.10 -21.10 -2.07
CA VAL A 124 -7.24 -20.94 -2.95
C VAL A 124 -8.11 -19.79 -2.43
N MET A 125 -8.36 -18.79 -3.28
CA MET A 125 -9.22 -17.66 -2.94
C MET A 125 -10.67 -18.10 -2.86
N ARG A 126 -11.30 -17.85 -1.71
CA ARG A 126 -12.71 -18.21 -1.44
C ARG A 126 -13.33 -17.27 -0.42
N PHE A 127 -14.65 -17.23 -0.37
CA PHE A 127 -15.36 -16.64 0.77
C PHE A 127 -15.40 -17.59 1.96
N GLY A 128 -15.53 -17.01 3.15
CA GLY A 128 -15.53 -17.78 4.40
C GLY A 128 -14.12 -17.95 4.99
N GLN A 129 -13.90 -19.08 5.64
CA GLN A 129 -12.63 -19.36 6.31
C GLN A 129 -11.54 -19.62 5.27
N PRO A 130 -10.46 -18.82 5.26
CA PRO A 130 -9.38 -18.97 4.30
C PRO A 130 -8.50 -20.19 4.61
N ASP A 131 -7.78 -20.69 3.60
CA ASP A 131 -6.89 -21.85 3.75
C ASP A 131 -5.75 -21.62 4.75
N TRP A 132 -5.30 -20.37 4.89
CA TRP A 132 -4.23 -19.96 5.82
C TRP A 132 -4.70 -19.75 7.27
N PHE A 133 -5.97 -19.98 7.58
CA PHE A 133 -6.52 -19.74 8.92
C PHE A 133 -5.80 -20.50 10.03
N VAL A 134 -5.49 -21.78 9.78
CA VAL A 134 -4.77 -22.62 10.75
C VAL A 134 -3.33 -22.14 10.95
N GLN A 135 -2.64 -21.78 9.88
CA GLN A 135 -1.27 -21.29 9.91
C GLN A 135 -1.17 -19.98 10.70
N VAL A 136 -2.02 -19.01 10.39
CA VAL A 136 -2.10 -17.75 11.12
C VAL A 136 -2.48 -17.99 12.59
N GLY A 137 -3.41 -18.89 12.87
CA GLY A 137 -3.78 -19.28 14.23
C GLY A 137 -2.60 -19.84 15.03
N ASN A 138 -1.75 -20.65 14.40
CA ASN A 138 -0.52 -21.16 15.02
C ASN A 138 0.49 -20.05 15.29
N GLU A 139 0.69 -19.12 14.37
CA GLU A 139 1.57 -17.95 14.55
C GLU A 139 1.09 -17.07 15.71
N VAL A 140 -0.22 -16.81 15.81
CA VAL A 140 -0.82 -16.08 16.92
C VAL A 140 -0.59 -16.78 18.25
N ASN A 141 -0.78 -18.11 18.32
CA ASN A 141 -0.53 -18.88 19.53
C ASN A 141 0.95 -18.81 19.96
N ILE A 142 1.89 -18.90 19.00
CA ILE A 142 3.31 -18.77 19.29
C ILE A 142 3.63 -17.36 19.80
N ALA A 143 3.04 -16.32 19.20
CA ALA A 143 3.23 -14.94 19.67
C ALA A 143 2.76 -14.72 21.10
N HIS A 144 1.70 -15.42 21.54
CA HIS A 144 1.22 -15.38 22.93
C HIS A 144 2.07 -16.19 23.93
N GLN A 145 2.74 -17.23 23.48
CA GLN A 145 3.44 -18.19 24.36
C GLN A 145 4.97 -18.02 24.34
N ALA A 146 5.50 -17.36 23.34
CA ALA A 146 6.94 -17.25 23.13
C ALA A 146 7.31 -15.88 22.53
N VAL A 147 8.26 -15.84 21.60
CA VAL A 147 8.77 -14.61 20.97
C VAL A 147 8.28 -14.53 19.54
N ALA A 148 7.80 -13.35 19.16
CA ALA A 148 7.45 -13.01 17.78
C ALA A 148 8.40 -11.93 17.24
N ILE A 149 8.75 -12.01 15.96
CA ILE A 149 9.52 -11.00 15.23
C ILE A 149 8.65 -10.43 14.13
N THR A 150 8.52 -9.12 14.07
CA THR A 150 7.80 -8.40 13.01
C THR A 150 8.72 -7.40 12.33
N ASP A 151 8.85 -7.50 11.01
CA ASP A 151 9.60 -6.53 10.22
C ASP A 151 8.75 -5.29 9.93
N LEU A 152 9.11 -4.18 10.56
CA LEU A 152 8.48 -2.87 10.38
C LEU A 152 9.28 -1.94 9.45
N SER A 153 10.23 -2.47 8.67
CA SER A 153 11.10 -1.65 7.80
C SER A 153 10.34 -0.89 6.71
N SER A 154 9.13 -1.34 6.35
CA SER A 154 8.26 -0.63 5.39
C SER A 154 7.55 0.60 5.98
N PHE A 155 7.51 0.76 7.28
CA PHE A 155 6.90 1.92 7.92
C PHE A 155 7.84 3.13 7.92
N GLY A 156 7.29 4.34 7.87
CA GLY A 156 8.05 5.57 8.05
C GLY A 156 8.69 5.64 9.45
N LYS A 157 9.89 6.18 9.53
CA LYS A 157 10.58 6.48 10.78
C LYS A 157 10.68 8.00 10.88
N ILE A 158 10.09 8.55 11.93
CA ILE A 158 10.05 10.00 12.16
C ILE A 158 10.72 10.28 13.50
N ASP A 159 11.78 11.07 13.47
CA ASP A 159 12.45 11.53 14.68
C ASP A 159 11.95 12.93 15.04
N VAL A 160 11.60 13.14 16.31
CA VAL A 160 11.18 14.41 16.86
C VAL A 160 12.19 14.87 17.90
N TYR A 161 12.83 16.01 17.65
CA TYR A 161 13.90 16.55 18.48
C TYR A 161 13.49 17.85 19.17
N GLY A 162 14.07 18.11 20.33
CA GLY A 162 13.97 19.35 21.05
C GLY A 162 13.49 19.18 22.50
N PRO A 163 13.69 20.21 23.34
CA PRO A 163 13.32 20.14 24.77
C PRO A 163 11.81 19.92 24.98
N GLU A 164 10.99 20.31 24.03
CA GLU A 164 9.52 20.19 24.10
C GLU A 164 8.97 19.03 23.28
N ALA A 165 9.81 18.12 22.74
CA ALA A 165 9.38 17.01 21.89
C ALA A 165 8.31 16.13 22.56
N THR A 166 8.49 15.80 23.83
CA THR A 166 7.51 15.01 24.61
C THR A 166 6.18 15.75 24.76
N LEU A 167 6.23 17.04 25.06
CA LEU A 167 5.03 17.85 25.22
C LEU A 167 4.27 18.00 23.89
N PHE A 168 5.00 18.19 22.80
CA PHE A 168 4.43 18.24 21.45
C PHE A 168 3.75 16.91 21.08
N LEU A 169 4.43 15.78 21.29
CA LEU A 169 3.85 14.47 21.00
C LEU A 169 2.61 14.17 21.85
N ASN A 170 2.64 14.49 23.14
CA ASN A 170 1.48 14.33 24.03
C ASN A 170 0.28 15.20 23.64
N ARG A 171 0.52 16.29 22.91
CA ARG A 171 -0.55 17.16 22.41
C ARG A 171 -1.21 16.65 21.13
N ILE A 172 -0.44 16.01 20.24
CA ILE A 172 -0.92 15.61 18.92
C ILE A 172 -1.20 14.11 18.80
N CYS A 173 -0.63 13.28 19.69
CA CYS A 173 -0.87 11.84 19.74
C CYS A 173 -1.79 11.51 20.93
N THR A 174 -2.72 10.56 20.72
CA THR A 174 -3.63 10.05 21.77
C THR A 174 -3.01 8.86 22.49
#